data_576b240f43e2ddba46ac6f449e205635
#
_entry.id   576b240f43e2ddba46ac6f449e205635
#
_cell.length_a   1.000
_cell.length_b   1.000
_cell.length_c   1.000
_cell.angle_alpha   90.00
_cell.angle_beta   90.00
_cell.angle_gamma   90.00
#
_symmetry.space_group_name_H-M   'P 1'
#
loop_
_entity.id
_entity.type
_entity.pdbx_description
1 polymer ?
#
loop_
_entity_poly.entity_id
_entity_poly.type
_entity_poly.pdbx_seq_one_letter_code
_entity_poly.pdbx_strand_id
1 'polypeptide(L)'
;MDLTVASVLRSGGQYNDWHVAGLRAQVSHWLPGARFVCLSDVPVDCERVPLEHDWPGWWAKVELFRHFKGRTLYLDLDSVIVGDPAPLVTGEFLMIRNWLIPHLFTSAVMSWDGDYSHIAEAFVDEAERVITTYVTRDKWGDQAWIAEQAGDVRGFPSGAIESYRLQLRRRYKARPSSEARIVAFNATHPPWQGPGWARGWWEQRIAA
;
A
#
# COMPACT_ATOMS: atom_id res chain seq x y z
N MET A 1 -9.95 12.45 14.07
CA MET A 1 -9.37 11.10 14.05
C MET A 1 -7.93 11.26 13.60
N ASP A 2 -6.97 10.89 14.42
CA ASP A 2 -5.54 11.10 14.10
C ASP A 2 -5.02 9.89 13.29
N LEU A 3 -5.52 9.75 12.06
CA LEU A 3 -5.16 8.70 11.13
C LEU A 3 -4.46 9.29 9.92
N THR A 4 -3.24 8.85 9.66
CA THR A 4 -2.54 9.11 8.42
C THR A 4 -2.75 7.97 7.43
N VAL A 5 -3.17 8.28 6.20
CA VAL A 5 -3.14 7.35 5.08
C VAL A 5 -1.95 7.73 4.20
N ALA A 6 -1.02 6.82 4.06
CA ALA A 6 0.22 7.04 3.32
C ALA A 6 0.25 6.25 2.01
N SER A 7 0.90 6.80 1.00
CA SER A 7 1.24 6.10 -0.24
C SER A 7 2.63 6.51 -0.70
N VAL A 8 3.19 5.79 -1.68
CA VAL A 8 4.51 6.09 -2.24
C VAL A 8 4.41 6.17 -3.76
N LEU A 9 4.91 7.27 -4.32
CA LEU A 9 5.13 7.42 -5.74
C LEU A 9 6.63 7.60 -6.02
N ARG A 10 7.26 6.58 -6.57
CA ARG A 10 8.62 6.64 -7.13
C ARG A 10 8.52 6.81 -8.64
N SER A 11 9.10 7.87 -9.17
CA SER A 11 9.10 8.16 -10.61
C SER A 11 9.89 7.12 -11.42
N GLY A 12 9.71 7.10 -12.72
CA GLY A 12 10.38 6.16 -13.64
C GLY A 12 9.69 4.80 -13.77
N GLY A 13 8.63 4.53 -13.00
CA GLY A 13 7.80 3.34 -13.12
C GLY A 13 6.50 3.59 -13.89
N GLN A 14 5.51 2.72 -13.68
CA GLN A 14 4.19 2.81 -14.34
C GLN A 14 3.23 3.81 -13.69
N TYR A 15 3.54 4.31 -12.50
CA TYR A 15 2.70 5.22 -11.73
C TYR A 15 3.14 6.68 -11.92
N ASN A 16 2.19 7.59 -11.76
CA ASN A 16 2.40 9.04 -11.78
C ASN A 16 1.38 9.73 -10.85
N ASP A 17 1.38 11.07 -10.81
CA ASP A 17 0.50 11.88 -9.96
C ASP A 17 -1.00 11.59 -10.16
N TRP A 18 -1.44 11.26 -11.38
CA TRP A 18 -2.83 10.87 -11.62
C TRP A 18 -3.28 9.66 -10.78
N HIS A 19 -2.39 8.70 -10.55
CA HIS A 19 -2.66 7.54 -9.71
C HIS A 19 -2.80 7.93 -8.23
N VAL A 20 -1.94 8.82 -7.76
CA VAL A 20 -2.00 9.41 -6.41
C VAL A 20 -3.33 10.13 -6.21
N ALA A 21 -3.74 10.92 -7.19
CA ALA A 21 -4.98 11.66 -7.15
C ALA A 21 -6.22 10.74 -7.09
N GLY A 22 -6.21 9.62 -7.80
CA GLY A 22 -7.27 8.61 -7.74
C GLY A 22 -7.37 7.96 -6.35
N LEU A 23 -6.24 7.62 -5.73
CA LEU A 23 -6.22 7.06 -4.39
C LEU A 23 -6.64 8.11 -3.34
N ARG A 24 -6.18 9.36 -3.46
CA ARG A 24 -6.61 10.47 -2.60
C ARG A 24 -8.12 10.65 -2.61
N ALA A 25 -8.77 10.56 -3.78
CA ALA A 25 -10.22 10.68 -3.90
C ALA A 25 -10.94 9.57 -3.12
N GLN A 26 -10.44 8.34 -3.17
CA GLN A 26 -10.98 7.22 -2.40
C GLN A 26 -10.83 7.45 -0.90
N VAL A 27 -9.64 7.89 -0.45
CA VAL A 27 -9.39 8.19 0.96
C VAL A 27 -10.33 9.31 1.44
N SER A 28 -10.50 10.39 0.67
CA SER A 28 -11.42 11.48 1.03
C SER A 28 -12.87 11.01 1.14
N HIS A 29 -13.27 10.03 0.35
CA HIS A 29 -14.63 9.46 0.39
C HIS A 29 -14.85 8.53 1.58
N TRP A 30 -13.92 7.58 1.80
CA TRP A 30 -14.10 6.52 2.77
C TRP A 30 -13.61 6.87 4.17
N LEU A 31 -12.67 7.80 4.28
CA LEU A 31 -12.03 8.24 5.52
C LEU A 31 -12.05 9.76 5.62
N PRO A 32 -13.24 10.39 5.64
CA PRO A 32 -13.32 11.85 5.75
C PRO A 32 -12.67 12.30 7.06
N GLY A 33 -11.66 13.17 6.95
CA GLY A 33 -10.87 13.64 8.09
C GLY A 33 -9.56 12.90 8.35
N ALA A 34 -9.23 11.82 7.61
CA ALA A 34 -7.90 11.27 7.61
C ALA A 34 -6.94 12.16 6.80
N ARG A 35 -5.71 12.29 7.27
CA ARG A 35 -4.64 12.97 6.57
C ARG A 35 -4.10 12.06 5.48
N PHE A 36 -4.17 12.46 4.20
CA PHE A 36 -3.57 11.72 3.09
C PHE A 36 -2.23 12.34 2.69
N VAL A 37 -1.17 11.53 2.68
CA VAL A 37 0.20 11.96 2.39
C VAL A 37 0.84 11.01 1.38
N CYS A 38 1.54 11.55 0.40
CA CYS A 38 2.34 10.77 -0.53
C CYS A 38 3.83 11.06 -0.37
N LEU A 39 4.64 10.01 -0.12
CA LEU A 39 6.08 10.10 -0.29
C LEU A 39 6.38 10.08 -1.79
N SER A 40 7.11 11.07 -2.30
CA SER A 40 7.39 11.12 -3.73
C SER A 40 8.67 11.92 -4.05
N ASP A 41 9.38 11.46 -5.07
CA ASP A 41 10.50 12.16 -5.69
C ASP A 41 10.05 13.23 -6.72
N VAL A 42 8.76 13.26 -7.06
CA VAL A 42 8.17 14.25 -7.98
C VAL A 42 7.00 14.99 -7.31
N PRO A 43 6.60 16.16 -7.82
CA PRO A 43 5.40 16.86 -7.35
C PRO A 43 4.14 16.00 -7.48
N VAL A 44 3.22 16.12 -6.51
CA VAL A 44 1.90 15.46 -6.48
C VAL A 44 0.84 16.43 -5.96
N ASP A 45 -0.41 16.25 -6.39
CA ASP A 45 -1.56 17.07 -5.95
C ASP A 45 -2.12 16.58 -4.61
N CYS A 46 -1.25 16.53 -3.57
CA CYS A 46 -1.62 16.27 -2.18
C CYS A 46 -0.47 16.70 -1.26
N GLU A 47 -0.63 16.52 0.04
CA GLU A 47 0.49 16.66 0.95
C GLU A 47 1.61 15.69 0.57
N ARG A 48 2.79 16.23 0.30
CA ARG A 48 3.95 15.49 -0.14
C ARG A 48 5.06 15.52 0.91
N VAL A 49 5.63 14.35 1.16
CA VAL A 49 6.94 14.21 1.81
C VAL A 49 7.94 13.81 0.72
N PRO A 50 9.04 14.54 0.52
CA PRO A 50 10.07 14.15 -0.45
C PRO A 50 10.71 12.82 -0.07
N LEU A 51 10.97 11.95 -1.07
CA LEU A 51 11.86 10.81 -0.89
C LEU A 51 13.30 11.33 -0.70
N GLU A 52 13.99 10.81 0.28
CA GLU A 52 15.36 11.22 0.64
C GLU A 52 16.42 10.35 -0.05
N HIS A 53 16.05 9.11 -0.41
CA HIS A 53 16.96 8.13 -1.01
C HIS A 53 16.53 7.75 -2.41
N ASP A 54 17.50 7.40 -3.23
CA ASP A 54 17.28 6.94 -4.61
C ASP A 54 17.08 5.40 -4.69
N TRP A 55 16.32 4.84 -3.72
CA TRP A 55 16.06 3.41 -3.71
C TRP A 55 15.10 3.02 -4.82
N PRO A 56 15.40 1.94 -5.57
CA PRO A 56 14.68 1.63 -6.79
C PRO A 56 13.29 1.00 -6.52
N GLY A 57 12.30 1.41 -7.31
CA GLY A 57 10.98 0.78 -7.36
C GLY A 57 10.29 0.71 -6.00
N TRP A 58 9.88 -0.49 -5.60
CA TRP A 58 9.16 -0.73 -4.35
C TRP A 58 10.00 -0.53 -3.07
N TRP A 59 11.34 -0.48 -3.17
CA TRP A 59 12.21 -0.23 -2.03
C TRP A 59 12.02 1.17 -1.43
N ALA A 60 11.54 2.13 -2.21
CA ALA A 60 11.18 3.45 -1.71
C ALA A 60 10.13 3.41 -0.57
N LYS A 61 9.35 2.33 -0.44
CA LYS A 61 8.40 2.15 0.67
C LYS A 61 9.07 2.10 2.04
N VAL A 62 10.31 1.68 2.11
CA VAL A 62 11.01 1.56 3.39
C VAL A 62 11.16 2.93 4.06
N GLU A 63 11.20 4.02 3.29
CA GLU A 63 11.24 5.38 3.84
C GLU A 63 9.96 5.78 4.59
N LEU A 64 8.82 5.11 4.39
CA LEU A 64 7.58 5.37 5.15
C LEU A 64 7.84 5.39 6.65
N PHE A 65 8.66 4.46 7.14
CA PHE A 65 8.91 4.27 8.56
C PHE A 65 9.77 5.37 9.20
N ARG A 66 10.48 6.18 8.40
CA ARG A 66 11.16 7.39 8.87
C ARG A 66 10.18 8.52 9.18
N HIS A 67 9.13 8.62 8.38
CA HIS A 67 8.25 9.80 8.33
C HIS A 67 6.92 9.61 9.06
N PHE A 68 6.41 8.38 9.17
CA PHE A 68 5.09 8.12 9.73
C PHE A 68 5.17 7.32 11.01
N LYS A 69 4.90 8.01 12.12
CA LYS A 69 4.75 7.45 13.46
C LYS A 69 3.28 7.56 13.88
N GLY A 70 2.84 6.67 14.78
CA GLY A 70 1.44 6.60 15.20
C GLY A 70 0.54 5.92 14.17
N ARG A 71 -0.75 6.18 14.27
CA ARG A 71 -1.79 5.48 13.48
C ARG A 71 -1.66 5.73 12.00
N THR A 72 -1.19 4.73 11.27
CA THR A 72 -0.93 4.82 9.83
C THR A 72 -1.53 3.65 9.08
N LEU A 73 -2.17 3.94 7.95
CA LEU A 73 -2.58 2.99 6.93
C LEU A 73 -1.81 3.27 5.65
N TYR A 74 -1.03 2.32 5.19
CA TYR A 74 -0.34 2.40 3.90
C TYR A 74 -1.11 1.66 2.82
N LEU A 75 -1.21 2.27 1.65
CA LEU A 75 -1.85 1.71 0.46
C LEU A 75 -0.94 1.86 -0.77
N ASP A 76 -0.71 0.75 -1.50
CA ASP A 76 -0.16 0.83 -2.85
C ASP A 76 -1.09 1.62 -3.77
N LEU A 77 -0.53 2.31 -4.77
CA LEU A 77 -1.28 3.17 -5.70
C LEU A 77 -2.30 2.42 -6.57
N ASP A 78 -2.21 1.11 -6.63
CA ASP A 78 -3.18 0.23 -7.31
C ASP A 78 -4.15 -0.46 -6.33
N SER A 79 -4.29 0.05 -5.13
CA SER A 79 -5.31 -0.38 -4.18
C SER A 79 -6.65 0.30 -4.46
N VAL A 80 -7.75 -0.43 -4.25
CA VAL A 80 -9.11 0.12 -4.32
C VAL A 80 -9.83 -0.07 -3.00
N ILE A 81 -10.26 1.04 -2.39
CA ILE A 81 -11.08 1.01 -1.17
C ILE A 81 -12.53 0.74 -1.59
N VAL A 82 -13.14 -0.28 -1.00
CA VAL A 82 -14.50 -0.75 -1.32
C VAL A 82 -15.43 -0.74 -0.12
N GLY A 83 -14.94 -0.38 1.05
CA GLY A 83 -15.67 -0.20 2.30
C GLY A 83 -14.82 0.58 3.30
N ASP A 84 -15.36 0.96 4.45
CA ASP A 84 -14.64 1.70 5.48
C ASP A 84 -13.41 0.91 5.99
N PRO A 85 -12.17 1.37 5.74
CA PRO A 85 -10.97 0.68 6.19
C PRO A 85 -10.50 1.11 7.59
N ALA A 86 -11.15 2.05 8.27
CA ALA A 86 -10.73 2.53 9.59
C ALA A 86 -10.57 1.41 10.64
N PRO A 87 -11.43 0.36 10.65
CA PRO A 87 -11.26 -0.77 11.57
C PRO A 87 -10.01 -1.62 11.33
N LEU A 88 -9.31 -1.43 10.20
CA LEU A 88 -8.08 -2.17 9.90
C LEU A 88 -6.85 -1.59 10.60
N VAL A 89 -6.96 -0.44 11.27
CA VAL A 89 -5.85 0.18 12.01
C VAL A 89 -6.07 -0.05 13.50
N THR A 90 -5.55 -1.17 14.00
CA THR A 90 -5.87 -1.71 15.34
C THR A 90 -4.84 -1.40 16.41
N GLY A 91 -3.71 -0.81 16.10
CA GLY A 91 -2.59 -0.64 17.04
C GLY A 91 -1.49 -1.69 16.89
N GLU A 92 -1.74 -2.75 16.14
CA GLU A 92 -0.74 -3.79 15.81
C GLU A 92 -0.11 -3.50 14.43
N PHE A 93 1.05 -4.11 14.15
CA PHE A 93 1.63 -4.07 12.81
C PHE A 93 0.95 -5.14 11.95
N LEU A 94 0.12 -4.69 11.01
CA LEU A 94 -0.62 -5.58 10.13
C LEU A 94 -0.10 -5.51 8.69
N MET A 95 0.03 -6.67 8.07
CA MET A 95 0.29 -6.82 6.63
C MET A 95 -0.70 -7.82 6.03
N ILE A 96 -0.80 -7.85 4.72
CA ILE A 96 -1.60 -8.87 4.05
C ILE A 96 -0.85 -10.20 4.14
N ARG A 97 -1.49 -11.27 4.65
CA ARG A 97 -0.96 -12.63 4.48
C ARG A 97 -0.96 -12.98 3.00
N ASN A 98 0.15 -13.49 2.51
CA ASN A 98 0.26 -13.87 1.11
C ASN A 98 -0.78 -14.95 0.77
N TRP A 99 -1.59 -14.71 -0.25
CA TRP A 99 -2.69 -15.61 -0.61
C TRP A 99 -2.25 -16.99 -1.11
N LEU A 100 -1.02 -17.12 -1.59
CA LEU A 100 -0.46 -18.37 -2.11
C LEU A 100 0.47 -19.07 -1.11
N ILE A 101 1.11 -18.30 -0.23
CA ILE A 101 2.10 -18.75 0.74
C ILE A 101 1.76 -18.11 2.10
N PRO A 102 0.81 -18.67 2.87
CA PRO A 102 0.21 -17.99 4.03
C PRO A 102 1.16 -17.66 5.20
N HIS A 103 2.35 -18.22 5.24
CA HIS A 103 3.37 -17.87 6.23
C HIS A 103 4.19 -16.64 5.83
N LEU A 104 4.06 -16.14 4.61
CA LEU A 104 4.67 -14.91 4.12
C LEU A 104 3.66 -13.75 4.13
N PHE A 105 4.18 -12.53 4.04
CA PHE A 105 3.40 -11.31 3.96
C PHE A 105 3.63 -10.59 2.65
N THR A 106 2.74 -9.65 2.33
CA THR A 106 2.88 -8.71 1.21
C THR A 106 2.57 -7.29 1.69
N SER A 107 3.33 -6.33 1.19
CA SER A 107 3.35 -4.93 1.62
C SER A 107 2.36 -4.02 0.85
N ALA A 108 1.49 -4.59 0.01
CA ALA A 108 0.55 -3.78 -0.77
C ALA A 108 -0.45 -2.96 0.08
N VAL A 109 -0.77 -3.47 1.26
CA VAL A 109 -1.48 -2.76 2.33
C VAL A 109 -0.80 -3.09 3.64
N MET A 110 -0.52 -2.08 4.44
CA MET A 110 0.04 -2.21 5.78
C MET A 110 -0.65 -1.25 6.74
N SER A 111 -0.75 -1.61 8.01
CA SER A 111 -1.14 -0.65 9.05
C SER A 111 -0.30 -0.84 10.30
N TRP A 112 -0.07 0.26 11.01
CA TRP A 112 0.64 0.25 12.28
C TRP A 112 0.20 1.42 13.16
N ASP A 113 0.52 1.30 14.45
CA ASP A 113 0.43 2.40 15.42
C ASP A 113 1.70 2.38 16.27
N GLY A 114 2.41 3.49 16.31
CA GLY A 114 3.68 3.61 17.02
C GLY A 114 4.86 3.98 16.13
N ASP A 115 6.05 3.80 16.66
CA ASP A 115 7.33 4.12 16.01
C ASP A 115 8.01 2.86 15.47
N TYR A 116 8.14 2.78 14.17
CA TYR A 116 8.83 1.71 13.46
C TYR A 116 10.03 2.24 12.65
N SER A 117 10.59 3.40 13.04
CA SER A 117 11.72 4.03 12.32
C SER A 117 12.93 3.11 12.18
N HIS A 118 13.14 2.19 13.12
CA HIS A 118 14.20 1.20 13.05
C HIS A 118 14.20 0.36 11.77
N ILE A 119 13.04 0.15 11.12
CA ILE A 119 12.94 -0.58 9.83
C ILE A 119 13.72 0.15 8.74
N ALA A 120 13.57 1.47 8.68
CA ALA A 120 14.26 2.29 7.69
C ALA A 120 15.71 2.54 8.10
N GLU A 121 15.99 2.76 9.37
CA GLU A 121 17.35 2.95 9.89
C GLU A 121 18.24 1.76 9.58
N ALA A 122 17.77 0.53 9.88
CA ALA A 122 18.50 -0.68 9.54
C ALA A 122 18.68 -0.88 8.03
N PHE A 123 17.74 -0.37 7.20
CA PHE A 123 17.85 -0.48 5.75
C PHE A 123 18.91 0.45 5.17
N VAL A 124 19.05 1.67 5.71
CA VAL A 124 20.07 2.65 5.23
C VAL A 124 21.45 2.03 5.19
N ASP A 125 21.85 1.34 6.25
CA ASP A 125 23.18 0.75 6.38
C ASP A 125 23.40 -0.48 5.49
N GLU A 126 22.32 -1.13 5.07
CA GLU A 126 22.37 -2.42 4.37
C GLU A 126 21.68 -2.42 3.01
N ALA A 127 21.24 -1.26 2.49
CA ALA A 127 20.36 -1.16 1.33
C ALA A 127 20.89 -1.94 0.12
N GLU A 128 22.17 -1.77 -0.25
CA GLU A 128 22.75 -2.46 -1.41
C GLU A 128 22.72 -3.99 -1.24
N ARG A 129 23.10 -4.48 -0.07
CA ARG A 129 23.05 -5.92 0.25
C ARG A 129 21.62 -6.44 0.20
N VAL A 130 20.68 -5.75 0.85
CA VAL A 130 19.28 -6.19 0.95
C VAL A 130 18.63 -6.19 -0.42
N ILE A 131 18.78 -5.12 -1.21
CA ILE A 131 18.21 -5.01 -2.55
C ILE A 131 18.68 -6.17 -3.46
N THR A 132 19.94 -6.59 -3.32
CA THR A 132 20.51 -7.66 -4.16
C THR A 132 20.20 -9.06 -3.65
N THR A 133 19.93 -9.26 -2.36
CA THR A 133 19.72 -10.58 -1.75
C THR A 133 18.25 -10.94 -1.52
N TYR A 134 17.33 -9.97 -1.42
CA TYR A 134 15.90 -10.22 -1.24
C TYR A 134 15.19 -10.46 -2.58
N VAL A 135 15.63 -11.48 -3.28
CA VAL A 135 15.16 -11.87 -4.63
C VAL A 135 14.71 -13.33 -4.70
N THR A 136 14.62 -14.01 -3.55
CA THR A 136 14.18 -15.41 -3.47
C THR A 136 12.69 -15.50 -3.18
N ARG A 137 12.08 -16.69 -3.36
CA ARG A 137 10.67 -16.91 -3.09
C ARG A 137 10.28 -16.56 -1.64
N ASP A 138 11.13 -16.89 -0.67
CA ASP A 138 10.86 -16.71 0.76
C ASP A 138 11.33 -15.35 1.27
N LYS A 139 12.25 -14.70 0.56
CA LYS A 139 12.74 -13.35 0.82
C LYS A 139 12.59 -12.50 -0.44
N TRP A 140 11.38 -11.98 -0.67
CA TRP A 140 11.08 -11.22 -1.88
C TRP A 140 10.78 -9.75 -1.59
N GLY A 141 11.69 -8.89 -2.05
CA GLY A 141 11.51 -7.45 -2.07
C GLY A 141 11.35 -6.81 -0.69
N ASP A 142 10.81 -5.59 -0.71
CA ASP A 142 10.52 -4.77 0.46
C ASP A 142 9.65 -5.48 1.50
N GLN A 143 8.69 -6.27 1.05
CA GLN A 143 7.74 -6.96 1.93
C GLN A 143 8.40 -7.94 2.90
N ALA A 144 9.44 -8.65 2.44
CA ALA A 144 10.16 -9.58 3.30
C ALA A 144 11.04 -8.84 4.31
N TRP A 145 11.73 -7.77 3.87
CA TRP A 145 12.50 -6.91 4.74
C TRP A 145 11.64 -6.28 5.83
N ILE A 146 10.54 -5.64 5.42
CA ILE A 146 9.62 -4.99 6.36
C ILE A 146 9.09 -5.98 7.38
N ALA A 147 8.66 -7.16 6.95
CA ALA A 147 8.14 -8.18 7.86
C ALA A 147 9.20 -8.70 8.84
N GLU A 148 10.45 -8.89 8.39
CA GLU A 148 11.56 -9.31 9.26
C GLU A 148 11.89 -8.24 10.32
N GLN A 149 11.95 -6.96 9.91
CA GLN A 149 12.34 -5.88 10.81
C GLN A 149 11.20 -5.47 11.76
N ALA A 150 9.95 -5.55 11.33
CA ALA A 150 8.80 -5.21 12.18
C ALA A 150 8.58 -6.20 13.35
N GLY A 151 9.12 -7.43 13.23
CA GLY A 151 9.05 -8.43 14.30
C GLY A 151 7.69 -9.10 14.42
N ASP A 152 6.82 -8.67 15.31
CA ASP A 152 5.47 -9.26 15.50
C ASP A 152 4.48 -8.71 14.46
N VAL A 153 4.53 -9.28 13.26
CA VAL A 153 3.60 -8.94 12.17
C VAL A 153 2.40 -9.87 12.18
N ARG A 154 1.20 -9.28 12.18
CA ARG A 154 -0.05 -10.03 12.05
C ARG A 154 -0.70 -9.83 10.69
N GLY A 155 -1.52 -10.81 10.29
CA GLY A 155 -2.35 -10.68 9.10
C GLY A 155 -3.60 -9.85 9.38
N PHE A 156 -4.02 -9.05 8.40
CA PHE A 156 -5.36 -8.45 8.45
C PHE A 156 -6.46 -9.52 8.66
N PRO A 157 -7.62 -9.15 9.22
CA PRO A 157 -8.74 -10.06 9.35
C PRO A 157 -9.08 -10.72 8.01
N SER A 158 -9.43 -12.01 8.06
CA SER A 158 -9.81 -12.76 6.86
C SER A 158 -10.96 -12.09 6.13
N GLY A 159 -10.88 -12.00 4.81
CA GLY A 159 -11.89 -11.34 3.97
C GLY A 159 -11.81 -9.82 3.90
N ALA A 160 -11.11 -9.16 4.84
CA ALA A 160 -11.03 -7.69 4.86
C ALA A 160 -10.25 -7.11 3.66
N ILE A 161 -9.26 -7.85 3.15
CA ILE A 161 -8.52 -7.46 1.96
C ILE A 161 -8.56 -8.61 0.95
N GLU A 162 -9.05 -8.32 -0.24
CA GLU A 162 -9.15 -9.29 -1.33
C GLU A 162 -8.10 -9.01 -2.42
N SER A 163 -7.63 -10.07 -3.10
CA SER A 163 -6.79 -9.94 -4.28
C SER A 163 -7.64 -9.93 -5.54
N TYR A 164 -7.57 -8.87 -6.33
CA TYR A 164 -8.25 -8.84 -7.63
C TYR A 164 -7.75 -9.99 -8.53
N ARG A 165 -6.43 -10.15 -8.64
CA ARG A 165 -5.81 -11.16 -9.51
C ARG A 165 -6.19 -12.59 -9.14
N LEU A 166 -6.17 -12.94 -7.85
CA LEU A 166 -6.27 -14.32 -7.39
C LEU A 166 -7.71 -14.72 -7.06
N GLN A 167 -8.53 -13.79 -6.57
CA GLN A 167 -9.85 -14.10 -6.04
C GLN A 167 -10.99 -13.59 -6.92
N LEU A 168 -10.87 -12.38 -7.50
CA LEU A 168 -11.98 -11.73 -8.20
C LEU A 168 -11.91 -11.90 -9.72
N ARG A 169 -10.75 -11.75 -10.34
CA ARG A 169 -10.60 -11.73 -11.80
C ARG A 169 -11.17 -12.96 -12.51
N ARG A 170 -11.02 -14.13 -11.92
CA ARG A 170 -11.50 -15.41 -12.52
C ARG A 170 -13.01 -15.59 -12.45
N ARG A 171 -13.69 -14.78 -11.66
CA ARG A 171 -15.15 -14.80 -11.54
C ARG A 171 -15.72 -13.70 -12.42
N TYR A 172 -16.29 -14.06 -13.55
CA TYR A 172 -16.93 -13.10 -14.47
C TYR A 172 -17.89 -12.17 -13.73
N LYS A 173 -17.67 -10.84 -13.80
CA LYS A 173 -18.40 -9.79 -13.08
C LYS A 173 -18.33 -9.88 -11.53
N ALA A 174 -17.32 -10.54 -10.97
CA ALA A 174 -17.21 -10.60 -9.53
C ALA A 174 -17.05 -9.18 -8.93
N ARG A 175 -17.82 -8.94 -7.89
CA ARG A 175 -17.66 -7.79 -7.01
C ARG A 175 -16.92 -8.28 -5.74
N PRO A 176 -16.24 -7.36 -5.03
CA PRO A 176 -15.73 -7.66 -3.70
C PRO A 176 -16.84 -8.17 -2.78
N SER A 177 -16.48 -8.99 -1.81
CA SER A 177 -17.41 -9.43 -0.78
C SER A 177 -17.87 -8.26 0.10
N SER A 178 -18.95 -8.44 0.86
CA SER A 178 -19.42 -7.43 1.81
C SER A 178 -18.46 -7.20 2.99
N GLU A 179 -17.57 -8.14 3.24
CA GLU A 179 -16.54 -8.06 4.27
C GLU A 179 -15.31 -7.28 3.81
N ALA A 180 -15.08 -7.23 2.49
CA ALA A 180 -13.93 -6.55 1.92
C ALA A 180 -13.98 -5.04 2.21
N ARG A 181 -12.83 -4.51 2.59
CA ARG A 181 -12.59 -3.07 2.75
C ARG A 181 -11.65 -2.54 1.69
N ILE A 182 -10.72 -3.37 1.25
CA ILE A 182 -9.72 -3.00 0.24
C ILE A 182 -9.57 -4.17 -0.74
N VAL A 183 -9.37 -3.85 -2.02
CA VAL A 183 -8.96 -4.80 -3.05
C VAL A 183 -7.57 -4.40 -3.55
N ALA A 184 -6.60 -5.32 -3.41
CA ALA A 184 -5.25 -5.17 -3.94
C ALA A 184 -5.16 -5.72 -5.36
N PHE A 185 -4.65 -4.94 -6.31
CA PHE A 185 -4.61 -5.30 -7.73
C PHE A 185 -3.28 -5.94 -8.19
N ASN A 186 -2.19 -5.66 -7.49
CA ASN A 186 -0.87 -6.25 -7.73
C ASN A 186 -0.39 -6.11 -9.19
N ALA A 187 -0.29 -4.89 -9.69
CA ALA A 187 0.37 -4.41 -10.92
C ALA A 187 -0.02 -5.03 -12.27
N THR A 188 -0.34 -6.32 -12.37
CA THR A 188 -0.58 -6.98 -13.68
C THR A 188 -1.92 -6.66 -14.33
N HIS A 189 -2.87 -6.10 -13.58
CA HIS A 189 -4.19 -5.70 -14.04
C HIS A 189 -4.59 -4.49 -13.20
N PRO A 190 -4.18 -3.29 -13.61
CA PRO A 190 -4.40 -2.11 -12.79
C PRO A 190 -5.90 -1.77 -12.67
N PRO A 191 -6.34 -1.18 -11.54
CA PRO A 191 -7.74 -0.90 -11.30
C PRO A 191 -8.38 0.05 -12.32
N TRP A 192 -7.63 0.98 -12.90
CA TRP A 192 -8.10 1.90 -13.95
C TRP A 192 -8.36 1.22 -15.30
N GLN A 193 -7.92 -0.02 -15.49
CA GLN A 193 -8.27 -0.89 -16.63
C GLN A 193 -9.21 -2.01 -16.21
N GLY A 194 -9.60 -2.03 -14.94
CA GLY A 194 -10.43 -3.04 -14.32
C GLY A 194 -11.93 -2.82 -14.50
N PRO A 195 -12.75 -3.50 -13.69
CA PRO A 195 -14.20 -3.35 -13.71
C PRO A 195 -14.64 -1.95 -13.25
N GLY A 196 -15.85 -1.53 -13.65
CA GLY A 196 -16.35 -0.18 -13.39
C GLY A 196 -16.33 0.26 -11.93
N TRP A 197 -16.56 -0.66 -10.97
CA TRP A 197 -16.47 -0.35 -9.55
C TRP A 197 -15.05 0.02 -9.08
N ALA A 198 -14.02 -0.44 -9.80
CA ALA A 198 -12.63 -0.08 -9.52
C ALA A 198 -12.21 1.17 -10.29
N ARG A 199 -12.38 1.19 -11.63
CA ARG A 199 -11.85 2.25 -12.50
C ARG A 199 -12.54 3.61 -12.33
N GLY A 200 -13.77 3.65 -11.85
CA GLY A 200 -14.53 4.90 -11.68
C GLY A 200 -13.83 5.96 -10.84
N TRP A 201 -12.94 5.58 -9.93
CA TRP A 201 -12.16 6.52 -9.13
C TRP A 201 -11.14 7.33 -9.94
N TRP A 202 -10.71 6.81 -11.08
CA TRP A 202 -9.77 7.48 -11.98
C TRP A 202 -10.47 8.11 -13.18
N GLU A 203 -11.62 7.59 -13.63
CA GLU A 203 -12.36 8.13 -14.79
C GLU A 203 -12.94 9.52 -14.53
N GLN A 204 -13.42 9.81 -13.34
CA GLN A 204 -14.04 11.10 -12.97
C GLN A 204 -13.08 12.30 -13.12
N ARG A 205 -11.76 12.06 -13.18
CA ARG A 205 -10.76 13.12 -13.35
C ARG A 205 -10.29 13.34 -14.79
N ILE A 206 -10.67 12.46 -15.72
CA ILE A 206 -10.40 12.67 -17.16
C ILE A 206 -11.41 13.66 -17.76
N ALA A 207 -12.53 13.87 -17.09
CA ALA A 207 -13.63 14.73 -17.54
C ALA A 207 -13.63 16.14 -16.91
N ALA A 208 -12.68 16.48 -16.08
CA ALA A 208 -12.48 17.79 -15.43
C ALA A 208 -11.22 18.47 -15.92
#